data_b3dce119635735c536e379fcd6932fd6
#
_entry.id   b3dce119635735c536e379fcd6932fd6
#
_cell.length_a   1.000
_cell.length_b   1.000
_cell.length_c   1.000
_cell.angle_alpha   90.00
_cell.angle_beta   90.00
_cell.angle_gamma   90.00
#
_symmetry.space_group_name_H-M   'P 1'
#
loop_
_entity.id
_entity.type
_entity.pdbx_description
1 polymer ?
#
loop_
_entity_poly.entity_id
_entity_poly.type
_entity_poly.pdbx_seq_one_letter_code
_entity_poly.pdbx_strand_id
1 'polypeptide(L)'
;MTVLAESGTDWTVRPALHRLRRVAAGAGRLLAAFVPVFLLGSIFTFLLGALSGRSPAVIQLGENATPEAVEAMNKEWGLDRPFLVQYVDWLGDVLRGDFGVSWANNTPVSELLAGRAAISLSVAVLALVLGVVVGSALGALAAHYHGSWFDRGVTIFTSIISVMPPFIVGIALIVVVAVRFEWLPAASYVPFEQGLWPWLSHIILPALALSLDTISDMARQLRVGLLNTSKENYVTGAIVRGLSPRRVFFVHTLRNGVGPAIAVLGLKFPNLLGGAVVTESIFQLSGYGLFSAQSAIKGDVPAVQAVLVVAVILVVVFNLVVNAVLALLIPASKRGV
;
A
#
# COMPACT_ATOMS: atom_id res chain seq x y z
N MET A 1 -30.08 -56.88 -21.93
CA MET A 1 -29.27 -56.78 -20.76
C MET A 1 -27.88 -56.30 -21.14
N THR A 2 -27.67 -55.03 -21.17
CA THR A 2 -26.32 -54.43 -21.29
C THR A 2 -26.55 -52.93 -21.42
N VAL A 3 -26.45 -52.17 -20.33
CA VAL A 3 -26.09 -50.73 -20.31
C VAL A 3 -25.92 -50.40 -18.85
N LEU A 4 -24.77 -49.91 -18.47
CA LEU A 4 -24.47 -48.90 -17.47
C LEU A 4 -23.07 -49.15 -16.86
N ALA A 5 -22.09 -48.73 -17.61
CA ALA A 5 -20.78 -48.39 -17.02
C ALA A 5 -20.18 -47.29 -17.86
N GLU A 6 -20.41 -46.05 -17.44
CA GLU A 6 -19.53 -44.91 -17.74
C GLU A 6 -20.14 -43.62 -17.19
N SER A 7 -19.68 -43.19 -16.06
CA SER A 7 -19.50 -41.78 -15.75
C SER A 7 -18.83 -41.62 -14.36
N GLY A 8 -17.57 -42.05 -14.26
CA GLY A 8 -16.66 -41.57 -13.24
C GLY A 8 -16.36 -40.09 -13.50
N THR A 9 -17.31 -39.22 -13.24
CA THR A 9 -17.04 -37.77 -13.32
C THR A 9 -16.22 -37.35 -12.11
N ASP A 10 -15.02 -37.05 -12.44
CA ASP A 10 -13.95 -36.51 -11.57
C ASP A 10 -14.40 -35.18 -10.88
N TRP A 11 -15.14 -35.28 -9.77
CA TRP A 11 -15.69 -34.15 -9.02
C TRP A 11 -14.65 -33.37 -8.24
N THR A 12 -13.41 -33.88 -8.15
CA THR A 12 -12.34 -33.32 -7.30
C THR A 12 -11.49 -32.26 -8.02
N VAL A 13 -11.34 -32.31 -9.33
CA VAL A 13 -10.46 -31.42 -10.12
C VAL A 13 -11.18 -30.13 -10.59
N ARG A 14 -12.49 -30.19 -10.80
CA ARG A 14 -13.27 -29.06 -11.31
C ARG A 14 -13.30 -27.82 -10.38
N PRO A 15 -13.42 -27.93 -9.04
CA PRO A 15 -13.47 -26.75 -8.19
C PRO A 15 -12.13 -25.98 -8.12
N ALA A 16 -10.99 -26.64 -8.22
CA ALA A 16 -9.68 -26.00 -8.21
C ALA A 16 -9.39 -25.19 -9.48
N LEU A 17 -9.71 -25.76 -10.66
CA LEU A 17 -9.57 -25.09 -11.96
C LEU A 17 -10.49 -23.86 -12.07
N HIS A 18 -11.70 -23.93 -11.55
CA HIS A 18 -12.61 -22.77 -11.51
C HIS A 18 -12.10 -21.66 -10.59
N ARG A 19 -11.45 -22.00 -9.46
CA ARG A 19 -10.82 -21.02 -8.59
C ARG A 19 -9.61 -20.34 -9.25
N LEU A 20 -8.73 -21.12 -9.89
CA LEU A 20 -7.59 -20.60 -10.65
C LEU A 20 -8.01 -19.66 -11.79
N ARG A 21 -9.01 -20.05 -12.57
CA ARG A 21 -9.56 -19.20 -13.64
C ARG A 21 -10.14 -17.89 -13.11
N ARG A 22 -10.81 -17.91 -11.95
CA ARG A 22 -11.34 -16.67 -11.34
C ARG A 22 -10.23 -15.77 -10.80
N VAL A 23 -9.20 -16.33 -10.17
CA VAL A 23 -8.03 -15.55 -9.74
C VAL A 23 -7.33 -14.95 -10.94
N ALA A 24 -7.12 -15.72 -12.00
CA ALA A 24 -6.51 -15.24 -13.24
C ALA A 24 -7.36 -14.14 -13.92
N ALA A 25 -8.68 -14.30 -13.98
CA ALA A 25 -9.57 -13.27 -14.50
C ALA A 25 -9.58 -12.01 -13.64
N GLY A 26 -9.50 -12.16 -12.32
CA GLY A 26 -9.35 -11.04 -11.38
C GLY A 26 -8.03 -10.31 -11.58
N ALA A 27 -6.94 -11.05 -11.71
CA ALA A 27 -5.62 -10.50 -12.03
C ALA A 27 -5.60 -9.76 -13.37
N GLY A 28 -6.20 -10.35 -14.41
CA GLY A 28 -6.32 -9.71 -15.73
C GLY A 28 -7.11 -8.40 -15.69
N ARG A 29 -8.22 -8.35 -14.94
CA ARG A 29 -8.99 -7.09 -14.74
C ARG A 29 -8.20 -6.03 -13.99
N LEU A 30 -7.45 -6.42 -12.95
CA LEU A 30 -6.58 -5.49 -12.23
C LEU A 30 -5.49 -4.93 -13.13
N LEU A 31 -4.77 -5.79 -13.85
CA LEU A 31 -3.75 -5.33 -14.80
C LEU A 31 -4.36 -4.40 -15.87
N ALA A 32 -5.52 -4.75 -16.43
CA ALA A 32 -6.22 -3.90 -17.39
C ALA A 32 -6.64 -2.54 -16.80
N ALA A 33 -6.91 -2.46 -15.49
CA ALA A 33 -7.21 -1.20 -14.83
C ALA A 33 -5.92 -0.39 -14.51
N PHE A 34 -4.83 -1.06 -14.12
CA PHE A 34 -3.60 -0.38 -13.74
C PHE A 34 -2.75 0.08 -14.92
N VAL A 35 -2.79 -0.61 -16.07
CA VAL A 35 -2.02 -0.20 -17.25
C VAL A 35 -2.38 1.21 -17.73
N PRO A 36 -3.65 1.58 -17.92
CA PRO A 36 -4.00 2.95 -18.29
C PRO A 36 -3.57 3.98 -17.23
N VAL A 37 -3.73 3.66 -15.94
CA VAL A 37 -3.33 4.56 -14.84
C VAL A 37 -1.81 4.77 -14.85
N PHE A 38 -1.05 3.69 -15.05
CA PHE A 38 0.41 3.76 -15.17
C PHE A 38 0.83 4.61 -16.37
N LEU A 39 0.27 4.36 -17.56
CA LEU A 39 0.60 5.12 -18.76
C LEU A 39 0.26 6.60 -18.61
N LEU A 40 -0.94 6.92 -18.10
CA LEU A 40 -1.33 8.30 -17.86
C LEU A 40 -0.44 8.97 -16.81
N GLY A 41 -0.15 8.29 -15.70
CA GLY A 41 0.72 8.80 -14.64
C GLY A 41 2.15 9.04 -15.13
N SER A 42 2.72 8.08 -15.87
CA SER A 42 4.08 8.20 -16.40
C SER A 42 4.21 9.28 -17.46
N ILE A 43 3.25 9.38 -18.41
CA ILE A 43 3.22 10.47 -19.38
C ILE A 43 3.09 11.83 -18.69
N PHE A 44 2.18 11.92 -17.70
CA PHE A 44 1.98 13.17 -16.96
C PHE A 44 3.24 13.58 -16.18
N THR A 45 3.88 12.66 -15.49
CA THR A 45 5.11 12.92 -14.74
C THR A 45 6.25 13.33 -15.66
N PHE A 46 6.36 12.65 -16.82
CA PHE A 46 7.37 12.98 -17.84
C PHE A 46 7.11 14.37 -18.45
N LEU A 47 5.84 14.68 -18.70
CA LEU A 47 5.42 15.99 -19.21
C LEU A 47 5.71 17.12 -18.21
N LEU A 48 5.43 16.90 -16.91
CA LEU A 48 5.74 17.86 -15.87
C LEU A 48 7.25 18.14 -15.80
N GLY A 49 8.08 17.11 -15.94
CA GLY A 49 9.53 17.26 -16.04
C GLY A 49 9.93 18.15 -17.22
N ALA A 50 9.39 17.89 -18.41
CA ALA A 50 9.65 18.67 -19.61
C ALA A 50 9.14 20.12 -19.53
N LEU A 51 7.99 20.35 -18.89
CA LEU A 51 7.38 21.68 -18.75
C LEU A 51 7.93 22.47 -17.55
N SER A 52 8.74 21.88 -16.69
CA SER A 52 9.24 22.55 -15.47
C SER A 52 10.12 23.77 -15.78
N GLY A 53 10.59 23.91 -17.01
CA GLY A 53 11.51 24.98 -17.44
C GLY A 53 12.89 24.93 -16.76
N ARG A 54 13.10 23.96 -15.88
CA ARG A 54 14.38 23.73 -15.22
C ARG A 54 15.14 22.68 -16.01
N SER A 55 16.30 23.06 -16.54
CA SER A 55 17.19 22.08 -17.15
C SER A 55 17.85 21.25 -16.06
N PRO A 56 17.63 19.92 -16.01
CA PRO A 56 18.33 19.04 -15.07
C PRO A 56 19.85 19.17 -15.18
N ALA A 57 20.35 19.41 -16.39
CA ALA A 57 21.76 19.65 -16.62
C ALA A 57 22.28 20.91 -15.92
N VAL A 58 21.50 22.00 -15.90
CA VAL A 58 21.86 23.21 -15.15
C VAL A 58 21.91 22.96 -13.66
N ILE A 59 20.95 22.19 -13.14
CA ILE A 59 20.90 21.84 -11.70
C ILE A 59 22.12 20.99 -11.31
N GLN A 60 22.50 20.05 -12.17
CA GLN A 60 23.63 19.15 -11.92
C GLN A 60 24.99 19.85 -12.02
N LEU A 61 25.14 20.73 -13.01
CA LEU A 61 26.38 21.48 -13.23
C LEU A 61 26.58 22.62 -12.20
N GLY A 62 25.46 23.12 -11.63
CA GLY A 62 25.52 24.21 -10.64
C GLY A 62 26.28 25.44 -11.16
N GLU A 63 27.33 25.84 -10.44
CA GLU A 63 28.16 26.99 -10.81
C GLU A 63 28.98 26.77 -12.11
N ASN A 64 29.17 25.53 -12.51
CA ASN A 64 29.88 25.15 -13.75
C ASN A 64 28.96 25.07 -14.98
N ALA A 65 27.73 25.56 -14.91
CA ALA A 65 26.72 25.49 -15.96
C ALA A 65 27.03 26.51 -17.09
N THR A 66 28.07 26.24 -17.88
CA THR A 66 28.28 26.98 -19.12
C THR A 66 27.32 26.50 -20.21
N PRO A 67 26.94 27.33 -21.17
CA PRO A 67 26.05 26.91 -22.27
C PRO A 67 26.53 25.66 -22.99
N GLU A 68 27.83 25.55 -23.24
CA GLU A 68 28.44 24.41 -23.93
C GLU A 68 28.36 23.12 -23.07
N ALA A 69 28.60 23.23 -21.75
CA ALA A 69 28.52 22.10 -20.85
C ALA A 69 27.07 21.62 -20.69
N VAL A 70 26.10 22.52 -20.63
CA VAL A 70 24.69 22.22 -20.58
C VAL A 70 24.23 21.52 -21.86
N GLU A 71 24.65 22.02 -23.04
CA GLU A 71 24.30 21.39 -24.32
C GLU A 71 24.89 19.97 -24.42
N ALA A 72 26.17 19.80 -24.05
CA ALA A 72 26.83 18.50 -24.05
C ALA A 72 26.09 17.50 -23.14
N MET A 73 25.72 17.90 -21.93
CA MET A 73 25.00 17.07 -20.99
C MET A 73 23.56 16.76 -21.43
N ASN A 74 22.86 17.75 -22.01
CA ASN A 74 21.53 17.51 -22.58
C ASN A 74 21.57 16.48 -23.71
N LYS A 75 22.61 16.51 -24.53
CA LYS A 75 22.80 15.54 -25.61
C LYS A 75 23.18 14.17 -25.08
N GLU A 76 24.00 14.09 -24.06
CA GLU A 76 24.34 12.84 -23.39
C GLU A 76 23.11 12.16 -22.80
N TRP A 77 22.22 12.93 -22.17
CA TRP A 77 20.97 12.43 -21.59
C TRP A 77 19.84 12.30 -22.61
N GLY A 78 20.06 12.68 -23.88
CA GLY A 78 19.07 12.63 -24.96
C GLY A 78 17.89 13.58 -24.79
N LEU A 79 18.07 14.67 -24.03
CA LEU A 79 17.03 15.68 -23.78
C LEU A 79 16.81 16.60 -24.99
N ASP A 80 17.68 16.55 -25.98
CA ASP A 80 17.57 17.22 -27.26
C ASP A 80 16.61 16.56 -28.25
N ARG A 81 16.19 15.29 -27.95
CA ARG A 81 15.29 14.51 -28.80
C ARG A 81 13.81 14.89 -28.57
N PRO A 82 12.93 14.64 -29.55
CA PRO A 82 11.49 14.87 -29.37
C PRO A 82 10.93 14.13 -28.13
N PHE A 83 10.02 14.77 -27.39
CA PHE A 83 9.42 14.26 -26.17
C PHE A 83 8.90 12.82 -26.28
N LEU A 84 8.16 12.52 -27.36
CA LEU A 84 7.60 11.18 -27.58
C LEU A 84 8.68 10.11 -27.76
N VAL A 85 9.80 10.47 -28.39
CA VAL A 85 10.94 9.54 -28.56
C VAL A 85 11.57 9.23 -27.21
N GLN A 86 11.85 10.26 -26.40
CA GLN A 86 12.37 10.08 -25.04
C GLN A 86 11.46 9.18 -24.19
N TYR A 87 10.14 9.40 -24.26
CA TYR A 87 9.16 8.61 -23.49
C TYR A 87 9.12 7.15 -23.96
N VAL A 88 9.09 6.89 -25.27
CA VAL A 88 9.02 5.52 -25.81
C VAL A 88 10.32 4.76 -25.52
N ASP A 89 11.48 5.39 -25.64
CA ASP A 89 12.77 4.81 -25.30
C ASP A 89 12.81 4.43 -23.82
N TRP A 90 12.44 5.37 -22.92
CA TRP A 90 12.33 5.11 -21.49
C TRP A 90 11.39 3.95 -21.18
N LEU A 91 10.21 3.90 -21.80
CA LEU A 91 9.26 2.82 -21.60
C LEU A 91 9.83 1.46 -22.06
N GLY A 92 10.56 1.45 -23.16
CA GLY A 92 11.27 0.28 -23.67
C GLY A 92 12.34 -0.24 -22.70
N ASP A 93 13.10 0.67 -22.09
CA ASP A 93 14.14 0.32 -21.12
C ASP A 93 13.54 -0.20 -19.81
N VAL A 94 12.49 0.45 -19.31
CA VAL A 94 11.75 -0.02 -18.12
C VAL A 94 11.17 -1.43 -18.32
N LEU A 95 10.65 -1.75 -19.49
CA LEU A 95 10.15 -3.10 -19.78
C LEU A 95 11.26 -4.17 -19.81
N ARG A 96 12.54 -3.75 -19.99
CA ARG A 96 13.71 -4.61 -19.85
C ARG A 96 14.29 -4.65 -18.44
N GLY A 97 13.71 -3.87 -17.51
CA GLY A 97 14.18 -3.75 -16.12
C GLY A 97 15.29 -2.70 -15.92
N ASP A 98 15.57 -1.89 -16.94
CA ASP A 98 16.50 -0.78 -16.84
C ASP A 98 15.76 0.50 -16.47
N PHE A 99 16.06 1.04 -15.31
CA PHE A 99 15.50 2.31 -14.81
C PHE A 99 16.38 3.51 -15.14
N GLY A 100 17.50 3.29 -15.82
CA GLY A 100 18.47 4.32 -16.16
C GLY A 100 19.32 4.79 -14.99
N VAL A 101 19.97 5.92 -15.20
CA VAL A 101 20.85 6.59 -14.24
C VAL A 101 20.18 7.86 -13.72
N SER A 102 20.24 8.09 -12.41
CA SER A 102 19.78 9.32 -11.78
C SER A 102 20.60 10.52 -12.26
N TRP A 103 19.94 11.52 -12.79
CA TRP A 103 20.61 12.74 -13.23
C TRP A 103 21.20 13.55 -12.08
N ALA A 104 20.59 13.47 -10.88
CA ALA A 104 21.03 14.19 -9.69
C ALA A 104 22.20 13.52 -8.96
N ASN A 105 22.31 12.19 -9.02
CA ASN A 105 23.29 11.43 -8.25
C ASN A 105 24.32 10.70 -9.11
N ASN A 106 24.13 10.64 -10.42
CA ASN A 106 24.96 9.90 -11.39
C ASN A 106 25.16 8.41 -10.99
N THR A 107 24.12 7.80 -10.44
CA THR A 107 24.11 6.43 -9.92
C THR A 107 22.93 5.67 -10.52
N PRO A 108 23.04 4.36 -10.80
CA PRO A 108 21.93 3.55 -11.29
C PRO A 108 20.71 3.68 -10.35
N VAL A 109 19.55 4.01 -10.93
CA VAL A 109 18.33 4.26 -10.16
C VAL A 109 17.88 2.99 -9.39
N SER A 110 18.14 1.80 -9.94
CA SER A 110 17.85 0.52 -9.29
C SER A 110 18.55 0.38 -7.93
N GLU A 111 19.81 0.78 -7.83
CA GLU A 111 20.57 0.75 -6.57
C GLU A 111 20.02 1.76 -5.56
N LEU A 112 19.69 2.97 -6.03
CA LEU A 112 19.10 4.00 -5.18
C LEU A 112 17.74 3.57 -4.61
N LEU A 113 16.95 2.84 -5.38
CA LEU A 113 15.64 2.36 -4.96
C LEU A 113 15.72 1.17 -4.01
N ALA A 114 16.63 0.22 -4.23
CA ALA A 114 16.72 -1.00 -3.42
C ALA A 114 16.87 -0.71 -1.93
N GLY A 115 17.80 0.16 -1.56
CA GLY A 115 18.01 0.54 -0.16
C GLY A 115 16.84 1.32 0.44
N ARG A 116 16.23 2.22 -0.33
CA ARG A 116 15.13 3.07 0.13
C ARG A 116 13.80 2.34 0.21
N ALA A 117 13.56 1.40 -0.70
CA ALA A 117 12.37 0.57 -0.69
C ALA A 117 12.25 -0.25 0.60
N ALA A 118 13.35 -0.79 1.11
CA ALA A 118 13.38 -1.55 2.36
C ALA A 118 12.91 -0.69 3.56
N ILE A 119 13.30 0.58 3.62
CA ILE A 119 12.90 1.51 4.68
C ILE A 119 11.40 1.76 4.64
N SER A 120 10.89 2.24 3.50
CA SER A 120 9.47 2.56 3.35
C SER A 120 8.57 1.34 3.51
N LEU A 121 8.97 0.18 2.95
CA LEU A 121 8.21 -1.06 3.10
C LEU A 121 8.18 -1.55 4.55
N SER A 122 9.28 -1.43 5.30
CA SER A 122 9.31 -1.77 6.72
C SER A 122 8.26 -0.97 7.50
N VAL A 123 8.23 0.34 7.30
CA VAL A 123 7.27 1.23 7.96
C VAL A 123 5.83 0.95 7.49
N ALA A 124 5.61 0.83 6.18
CA ALA A 124 4.28 0.60 5.61
C ALA A 124 3.69 -0.76 6.02
N VAL A 125 4.50 -1.82 6.02
CA VAL A 125 4.07 -3.15 6.46
C VAL A 125 3.74 -3.15 7.94
N LEU A 126 4.58 -2.53 8.79
CA LEU A 126 4.31 -2.44 10.22
C LEU A 126 3.05 -1.60 10.49
N ALA A 127 2.87 -0.47 9.78
CA ALA A 127 1.67 0.36 9.87
C ALA A 127 0.41 -0.42 9.46
N LEU A 128 0.50 -1.21 8.39
CA LEU A 128 -0.61 -2.07 7.95
C LEU A 128 -0.93 -3.15 8.97
N VAL A 129 0.08 -3.83 9.52
CA VAL A 129 -0.10 -4.86 10.57
C VAL A 129 -0.76 -4.25 11.80
N LEU A 130 -0.28 -3.11 12.29
CA LEU A 130 -0.89 -2.39 13.40
C LEU A 130 -2.34 -1.99 13.07
N GLY A 131 -2.57 -1.46 11.88
CA GLY A 131 -3.89 -1.10 11.38
C GLY A 131 -4.87 -2.28 11.39
N VAL A 132 -4.43 -3.41 10.87
CA VAL A 132 -5.25 -4.64 10.81
C VAL A 132 -5.47 -5.21 12.22
N VAL A 133 -4.43 -5.38 13.02
CA VAL A 133 -4.54 -6.05 14.34
C VAL A 133 -5.35 -5.18 15.30
N VAL A 134 -4.93 -3.92 15.48
CA VAL A 134 -5.58 -3.00 16.44
C VAL A 134 -6.97 -2.62 15.95
N GLY A 135 -7.13 -2.28 14.67
CA GLY A 135 -8.41 -1.93 14.09
C GLY A 135 -9.42 -3.09 14.15
N SER A 136 -8.97 -4.32 13.84
CA SER A 136 -9.85 -5.50 13.95
C SER A 136 -10.24 -5.79 15.40
N ALA A 137 -9.32 -5.67 16.34
CA ALA A 137 -9.62 -5.85 17.76
C ALA A 137 -10.66 -4.82 18.25
N LEU A 138 -10.43 -3.53 17.95
CA LEU A 138 -11.35 -2.46 18.32
C LEU A 138 -12.72 -2.64 17.66
N GLY A 139 -12.77 -2.96 16.35
CA GLY A 139 -14.02 -3.17 15.62
C GLY A 139 -14.81 -4.38 16.12
N ALA A 140 -14.14 -5.50 16.40
CA ALA A 140 -14.78 -6.70 16.92
C ALA A 140 -15.31 -6.49 18.33
N LEU A 141 -14.53 -5.84 19.22
CA LEU A 141 -14.97 -5.50 20.58
C LEU A 141 -16.12 -4.49 20.57
N ALA A 142 -16.07 -3.46 19.73
CA ALA A 142 -17.15 -2.50 19.58
C ALA A 142 -18.44 -3.14 19.06
N ALA A 143 -18.34 -4.10 18.14
CA ALA A 143 -19.50 -4.88 17.69
C ALA A 143 -20.05 -5.79 18.79
N HIS A 144 -19.19 -6.44 19.57
CA HIS A 144 -19.58 -7.32 20.66
C HIS A 144 -20.31 -6.55 21.78
N TYR A 145 -19.79 -5.37 22.15
CA TYR A 145 -20.38 -4.49 23.16
C TYR A 145 -21.28 -3.41 22.55
N HIS A 146 -21.98 -3.72 21.46
CA HIS A 146 -22.81 -2.78 20.74
C HIS A 146 -23.80 -2.02 21.64
N GLY A 147 -23.87 -0.69 21.44
CA GLY A 147 -24.72 0.20 22.22
C GLY A 147 -24.16 0.62 23.59
N SER A 148 -23.06 0.01 24.06
CA SER A 148 -22.39 0.36 25.31
C SER A 148 -21.59 1.66 25.22
N TRP A 149 -21.10 2.14 26.37
CA TRP A 149 -20.17 3.27 26.43
C TRP A 149 -18.84 2.98 25.71
N PHE A 150 -18.39 1.72 25.72
CA PHE A 150 -17.18 1.29 25.01
C PHE A 150 -17.34 1.42 23.50
N ASP A 151 -18.46 0.97 22.95
CA ASP A 151 -18.78 1.10 21.53
C ASP A 151 -18.82 2.58 21.09
N ARG A 152 -19.42 3.43 21.91
CA ARG A 152 -19.45 4.88 21.67
C ARG A 152 -18.03 5.47 21.74
N GLY A 153 -17.23 5.08 22.72
CA GLY A 153 -15.84 5.50 22.89
C GLY A 153 -14.98 5.16 21.68
N VAL A 154 -15.05 3.91 21.21
CA VAL A 154 -14.34 3.47 19.99
C VAL A 154 -14.79 4.26 18.77
N THR A 155 -16.09 4.51 18.62
CA THR A 155 -16.65 5.28 17.52
C THR A 155 -16.14 6.73 17.53
N ILE A 156 -16.15 7.39 18.67
CA ILE A 156 -15.63 8.77 18.83
C ILE A 156 -14.13 8.79 18.56
N PHE A 157 -13.38 7.88 19.15
CA PHE A 157 -11.93 7.77 18.98
C PHE A 157 -11.54 7.60 17.50
N THR A 158 -12.16 6.64 16.81
CA THR A 158 -11.90 6.41 15.38
C THR A 158 -12.32 7.60 14.51
N SER A 159 -13.40 8.31 14.87
CA SER A 159 -13.83 9.51 14.16
C SER A 159 -12.84 10.66 14.32
N ILE A 160 -12.28 10.87 15.51
CA ILE A 160 -11.27 11.89 15.76
C ILE A 160 -10.00 11.59 14.97
N ILE A 161 -9.52 10.34 15.06
CA ILE A 161 -8.28 9.91 14.38
C ILE A 161 -8.40 10.04 12.86
N SER A 162 -9.55 9.70 12.27
CA SER A 162 -9.72 9.75 10.81
C SER A 162 -9.64 11.16 10.22
N VAL A 163 -9.77 12.20 11.04
CA VAL A 163 -9.64 13.60 10.63
C VAL A 163 -8.22 14.13 10.87
N MET A 164 -7.45 13.48 11.74
CA MET A 164 -6.10 13.96 12.09
C MET A 164 -5.08 13.58 11.02
N PRO A 165 -4.38 14.56 10.44
CA PRO A 165 -3.29 14.25 9.51
C PRO A 165 -2.18 13.44 10.20
N PRO A 166 -1.64 12.37 9.55
CA PRO A 166 -0.63 11.50 10.16
C PRO A 166 0.62 12.25 10.65
N PHE A 167 0.98 13.35 9.99
CA PHE A 167 2.16 14.12 10.37
C PHE A 167 1.99 14.85 11.72
N ILE A 168 0.79 15.32 12.05
CA ILE A 168 0.52 15.96 13.35
C ILE A 168 0.69 14.94 14.47
N VAL A 169 0.17 13.73 14.25
CA VAL A 169 0.34 12.64 15.20
C VAL A 169 1.81 12.22 15.29
N GLY A 170 2.53 12.17 14.17
CA GLY A 170 3.95 11.89 14.13
C GLY A 170 4.76 12.87 14.98
N ILE A 171 4.52 14.18 14.84
CA ILE A 171 5.17 15.21 15.65
C ILE A 171 4.81 15.04 17.13
N ALA A 172 3.54 14.80 17.47
CA ALA A 172 3.12 14.58 18.84
C ALA A 172 3.82 13.33 19.46
N LEU A 173 3.93 12.24 18.70
CA LEU A 173 4.65 11.04 19.14
C LEU A 173 6.14 11.32 19.37
N ILE A 174 6.80 12.07 18.49
CA ILE A 174 8.20 12.48 18.70
C ILE A 174 8.33 13.29 20.00
N VAL A 175 7.52 14.33 20.17
CA VAL A 175 7.61 15.20 21.34
C VAL A 175 7.34 14.44 22.64
N VAL A 176 6.32 13.60 22.66
CA VAL A 176 5.91 12.90 23.88
C VAL A 176 6.78 11.67 24.14
N VAL A 177 6.92 10.79 23.16
CA VAL A 177 7.54 9.47 23.37
C VAL A 177 9.06 9.53 23.25
N ALA A 178 9.57 10.26 22.24
CA ALA A 178 11.00 10.29 21.98
C ALA A 178 11.73 11.38 22.80
N VAL A 179 11.14 12.58 22.93
CA VAL A 179 11.81 13.70 23.59
C VAL A 179 11.47 13.77 25.08
N ARG A 180 10.18 13.64 25.45
CA ARG A 180 9.78 13.83 26.85
C ARG A 180 10.04 12.60 27.71
N PHE A 181 9.78 11.40 27.17
CA PHE A 181 9.94 10.14 27.89
C PHE A 181 11.22 9.37 27.50
N GLU A 182 11.86 9.71 26.39
CA GLU A 182 13.08 9.05 25.89
C GLU A 182 12.94 7.53 25.72
N TRP A 183 11.70 7.05 25.44
CA TRP A 183 11.44 5.62 25.31
C TRP A 183 11.90 5.04 23.98
N LEU A 184 11.81 5.84 22.90
CA LEU A 184 12.10 5.42 21.54
C LEU A 184 12.86 6.54 20.81
N PRO A 185 13.69 6.19 19.81
CA PRO A 185 14.41 7.20 19.01
C PRO A 185 13.45 8.06 18.18
N ALA A 186 13.79 9.34 18.03
CA ALA A 186 12.98 10.30 17.28
C ALA A 186 13.16 10.20 15.77
N ALA A 187 14.31 9.75 15.31
CA ALA A 187 14.72 9.85 13.91
C ALA A 187 15.71 8.74 13.52
N SER A 188 16.02 8.65 12.23
CA SER A 188 16.92 7.70 11.59
C SER A 188 16.35 6.29 11.39
N TYR A 189 17.04 5.49 10.61
CA TYR A 189 16.69 4.10 10.33
C TYR A 189 17.86 3.20 10.68
N VAL A 190 17.54 2.08 11.30
CA VAL A 190 18.50 1.01 11.58
C VAL A 190 18.08 -0.23 10.77
N PRO A 191 18.98 -0.81 9.94
CA PRO A 191 18.68 -2.00 9.18
C PRO A 191 18.38 -3.22 10.07
N PHE A 192 17.56 -4.13 9.55
CA PHE A 192 17.14 -5.34 10.28
C PHE A 192 18.32 -6.26 10.66
N GLU A 193 19.40 -6.22 9.89
CA GLU A 193 20.64 -6.99 10.13
C GLU A 193 21.34 -6.62 11.45
N GLN A 194 21.07 -5.41 11.96
CA GLN A 194 21.61 -4.95 13.26
C GLN A 194 20.78 -5.44 14.46
N GLY A 195 19.71 -6.20 14.19
CA GLY A 195 18.87 -6.80 15.21
C GLY A 195 17.41 -6.33 15.18
N LEU A 196 16.53 -7.20 15.65
CA LEU A 196 15.08 -6.95 15.65
C LEU A 196 14.68 -5.72 16.47
N TRP A 197 15.23 -5.56 17.69
CA TRP A 197 14.86 -4.44 18.56
C TRP A 197 15.39 -3.09 18.07
N PRO A 198 16.67 -2.94 17.70
CA PRO A 198 17.15 -1.71 17.09
C PRO A 198 16.32 -1.30 15.87
N TRP A 199 16.05 -2.23 14.95
CA TRP A 199 15.21 -1.98 13.78
C TRP A 199 13.79 -1.55 14.16
N LEU A 200 13.11 -2.31 15.03
CA LEU A 200 11.73 -2.04 15.42
C LEU A 200 11.58 -0.71 16.15
N SER A 201 12.48 -0.38 17.06
CA SER A 201 12.45 0.87 17.84
C SER A 201 12.48 2.13 16.96
N HIS A 202 13.14 2.07 15.79
CA HIS A 202 13.25 3.21 14.86
C HIS A 202 12.06 3.33 13.91
N ILE A 203 11.30 2.25 13.68
CA ILE A 203 10.17 2.29 12.75
C ILE A 203 8.80 2.30 13.44
N ILE A 204 8.72 2.05 14.75
CA ILE A 204 7.42 1.92 15.44
C ILE A 204 6.67 3.26 15.53
N LEU A 205 7.34 4.39 15.81
CA LEU A 205 6.68 5.69 15.87
C LEU A 205 6.14 6.15 14.51
N PRO A 206 6.93 6.14 13.41
CA PRO A 206 6.40 6.44 12.08
C PRO A 206 5.30 5.46 11.65
N ALA A 207 5.43 4.17 11.96
CA ALA A 207 4.40 3.18 11.66
C ALA A 207 3.10 3.42 12.46
N LEU A 208 3.19 3.79 13.74
CA LEU A 208 2.02 4.17 14.54
C LEU A 208 1.31 5.39 13.93
N ALA A 209 2.05 6.44 13.59
CA ALA A 209 1.48 7.63 12.99
C ALA A 209 0.72 7.32 11.69
N LEU A 210 1.30 6.49 10.82
CA LEU A 210 0.67 6.07 9.56
C LEU A 210 -0.48 5.08 9.76
N SER A 211 -0.46 4.26 10.82
CA SER A 211 -1.45 3.20 11.04
C SER A 211 -2.82 3.73 11.46
N LEU A 212 -2.90 4.94 12.05
CA LEU A 212 -4.12 5.44 12.69
C LEU A 212 -5.33 5.52 11.74
N ASP A 213 -5.11 5.98 10.51
CA ASP A 213 -6.17 6.02 9.50
C ASP A 213 -6.65 4.60 9.12
N THR A 214 -5.71 3.64 9.03
CA THR A 214 -6.05 2.24 8.78
C THR A 214 -6.75 1.60 9.99
N ILE A 215 -6.33 1.90 11.23
CA ILE A 215 -6.99 1.46 12.47
C ILE A 215 -8.45 1.94 12.47
N SER A 216 -8.67 3.22 12.18
CA SER A 216 -9.99 3.83 12.18
C SER A 216 -10.93 3.17 11.17
N ASP A 217 -10.51 3.04 9.92
CA ASP A 217 -11.33 2.45 8.87
C ASP A 217 -11.57 0.97 9.09
N MET A 218 -10.54 0.23 9.50
CA MET A 218 -10.65 -1.19 9.78
C MET A 218 -11.62 -1.46 10.93
N ALA A 219 -11.53 -0.69 12.03
CA ALA A 219 -12.43 -0.80 13.17
C ALA A 219 -13.88 -0.51 12.76
N ARG A 220 -14.11 0.57 12.04
CA ARG A 220 -15.44 0.98 11.59
C ARG A 220 -16.06 -0.04 10.63
N GLN A 221 -15.32 -0.47 9.61
CA GLN A 221 -15.82 -1.40 8.61
C GLN A 221 -16.08 -2.79 9.20
N LEU A 222 -15.19 -3.28 10.06
CA LEU A 222 -15.40 -4.57 10.72
C LEU A 222 -16.59 -4.52 11.67
N ARG A 223 -16.72 -3.47 12.48
CA ARG A 223 -17.88 -3.27 13.36
C ARG A 223 -19.19 -3.31 12.57
N VAL A 224 -19.30 -2.52 11.50
CA VAL A 224 -20.51 -2.50 10.67
C VAL A 224 -20.77 -3.86 10.01
N GLY A 225 -19.73 -4.48 9.46
CA GLY A 225 -19.83 -5.81 8.84
C GLY A 225 -20.32 -6.88 9.81
N LEU A 226 -19.81 -6.89 11.06
CA LEU A 226 -20.22 -7.85 12.09
C LEU A 226 -21.67 -7.61 12.54
N LEU A 227 -22.07 -6.34 12.76
CA LEU A 227 -23.42 -6.00 13.17
C LEU A 227 -24.45 -6.36 12.09
N ASN A 228 -24.17 -6.09 10.83
CA ASN A 228 -25.04 -6.47 9.73
C ASN A 228 -25.14 -7.99 9.61
N THR A 229 -24.01 -8.69 9.67
CA THR A 229 -23.99 -10.15 9.56
C THR A 229 -24.72 -10.82 10.72
N SER A 230 -24.64 -10.27 11.93
CA SER A 230 -25.32 -10.84 13.11
C SER A 230 -26.85 -10.85 12.99
N LYS A 231 -27.44 -10.01 12.14
CA LYS A 231 -28.89 -9.92 11.89
C LYS A 231 -29.37 -10.88 10.79
N GLU A 232 -28.48 -11.59 10.16
CA GLU A 232 -28.81 -12.49 9.05
C GLU A 232 -29.51 -13.77 9.52
N ASN A 233 -30.50 -14.23 8.74
CA ASN A 233 -31.33 -15.38 9.09
C ASN A 233 -30.53 -16.67 9.38
N TYR A 234 -29.41 -16.89 8.67
CA TYR A 234 -28.59 -18.08 8.90
C TYR A 234 -27.84 -18.02 10.23
N VAL A 235 -27.53 -16.83 10.76
CA VAL A 235 -26.93 -16.64 12.09
C VAL A 235 -27.99 -16.94 13.16
N THR A 236 -29.20 -16.36 13.00
CA THR A 236 -30.35 -16.68 13.88
C THR A 236 -30.66 -18.17 13.86
N GLY A 237 -30.67 -18.81 12.69
CA GLY A 237 -30.85 -20.25 12.57
C GLY A 237 -29.74 -21.09 13.22
N ALA A 238 -28.52 -20.61 13.28
CA ALA A 238 -27.41 -21.24 13.97
C ALA A 238 -27.64 -21.19 15.52
N ILE A 239 -28.10 -20.05 16.02
CA ILE A 239 -28.42 -19.85 17.46
C ILE A 239 -29.59 -20.78 17.88
N VAL A 240 -30.67 -20.80 17.11
CA VAL A 240 -31.82 -21.64 17.37
C VAL A 240 -31.46 -23.13 17.38
N ARG A 241 -30.51 -23.55 16.58
CA ARG A 241 -29.98 -24.93 16.57
C ARG A 241 -29.02 -25.23 17.72
N GLY A 242 -28.84 -24.31 18.68
CA GLY A 242 -28.04 -24.52 19.89
C GLY A 242 -26.52 -24.50 19.67
N LEU A 243 -26.02 -23.90 18.58
CA LEU A 243 -24.58 -23.75 18.40
C LEU A 243 -24.00 -22.79 19.47
N SER A 244 -22.83 -23.13 19.99
CA SER A 244 -22.17 -22.31 21.01
C SER A 244 -21.88 -20.88 20.49
N PRO A 245 -21.96 -19.84 21.34
CA PRO A 245 -21.72 -18.44 20.96
C PRO A 245 -20.38 -18.23 20.27
N ARG A 246 -19.34 -18.93 20.72
CA ARG A 246 -18.01 -18.87 20.07
C ARG A 246 -18.05 -19.39 18.62
N ARG A 247 -18.73 -20.52 18.39
CA ARG A 247 -18.88 -21.11 17.05
C ARG A 247 -19.71 -20.20 16.14
N VAL A 248 -20.79 -19.63 16.65
CA VAL A 248 -21.61 -18.64 15.92
C VAL A 248 -20.76 -17.44 15.53
N PHE A 249 -19.98 -16.88 16.46
CA PHE A 249 -19.14 -15.72 16.20
C PHE A 249 -18.06 -16.02 15.14
N PHE A 250 -17.18 -16.98 15.37
CA PHE A 250 -16.03 -17.20 14.49
C PHE A 250 -16.38 -17.80 13.13
N VAL A 251 -17.35 -18.73 13.08
CA VAL A 251 -17.67 -19.47 11.83
C VAL A 251 -18.74 -18.77 11.02
N HIS A 252 -19.75 -18.18 11.66
CA HIS A 252 -20.91 -17.62 10.97
C HIS A 252 -20.86 -16.09 10.86
N THR A 253 -20.47 -15.39 11.93
CA THR A 253 -20.50 -13.92 11.95
C THR A 253 -19.19 -13.32 11.41
N LEU A 254 -18.04 -13.65 11.99
CA LEU A 254 -16.76 -13.06 11.63
C LEU A 254 -16.39 -13.38 10.18
N ARG A 255 -16.45 -14.65 9.79
CA ARG A 255 -16.09 -15.07 8.43
C ARG A 255 -16.88 -14.36 7.34
N ASN A 256 -18.15 -14.06 7.58
CA ASN A 256 -19.01 -13.40 6.61
C ASN A 256 -19.03 -11.87 6.77
N GLY A 257 -18.73 -11.35 7.97
CA GLY A 257 -18.72 -9.92 8.27
C GLY A 257 -17.38 -9.22 8.01
N VAL A 258 -16.29 -9.95 7.81
CA VAL A 258 -14.94 -9.37 7.60
C VAL A 258 -14.75 -8.79 6.21
N GLY A 259 -15.59 -9.14 5.24
CA GLY A 259 -15.42 -8.75 3.82
C GLY A 259 -15.20 -7.25 3.60
N PRO A 260 -16.07 -6.35 4.08
CA PRO A 260 -15.90 -4.91 3.93
C PRO A 260 -14.58 -4.39 4.53
N ALA A 261 -14.16 -4.92 5.68
CA ALA A 261 -12.93 -4.53 6.34
C ALA A 261 -11.69 -4.92 5.50
N ILE A 262 -11.66 -6.13 4.94
CA ILE A 262 -10.56 -6.56 4.06
C ILE A 262 -10.55 -5.76 2.75
N ALA A 263 -11.72 -5.46 2.17
CA ALA A 263 -11.80 -4.70 0.94
C ALA A 263 -11.18 -3.29 1.07
N VAL A 264 -11.33 -2.65 2.24
CA VAL A 264 -10.73 -1.34 2.53
C VAL A 264 -9.19 -1.39 2.52
N LEU A 265 -8.57 -2.50 2.88
CA LEU A 265 -7.10 -2.61 2.87
C LEU A 265 -6.51 -2.36 1.47
N GLY A 266 -7.21 -2.79 0.41
CA GLY A 266 -6.79 -2.53 -0.97
C GLY A 266 -6.67 -1.04 -1.30
N LEU A 267 -7.47 -0.19 -0.65
CA LEU A 267 -7.44 1.27 -0.81
C LEU A 267 -6.42 1.93 0.12
N LYS A 268 -6.10 1.29 1.25
CA LYS A 268 -5.19 1.87 2.25
C LYS A 268 -3.73 1.78 1.87
N PHE A 269 -3.31 0.72 1.20
CA PHE A 269 -1.91 0.53 0.85
C PHE A 269 -1.33 1.64 -0.06
N PRO A 270 -2.01 2.09 -1.13
CA PRO A 270 -1.57 3.26 -1.88
C PRO A 270 -1.45 4.53 -1.02
N ASN A 271 -2.39 4.73 -0.10
CA ASN A 271 -2.38 5.88 0.80
C ASN A 271 -1.20 5.82 1.79
N LEU A 272 -0.83 4.63 2.26
CA LEU A 272 0.36 4.46 3.11
C LEU A 272 1.65 4.81 2.36
N LEU A 273 1.78 4.41 1.09
CA LEU A 273 2.93 4.78 0.26
C LEU A 273 2.99 6.28 -0.01
N GLY A 274 1.86 6.91 -0.34
CA GLY A 274 1.78 8.36 -0.56
C GLY A 274 1.99 9.18 0.71
N GLY A 275 1.41 8.74 1.83
CA GLY A 275 1.55 9.37 3.14
C GLY A 275 2.94 9.23 3.75
N ALA A 276 3.71 8.24 3.30
CA ALA A 276 5.06 8.00 3.75
C ALA A 276 5.99 9.20 3.53
N VAL A 277 5.82 9.96 2.44
CA VAL A 277 6.67 11.12 2.10
C VAL A 277 6.81 12.09 3.27
N VAL A 278 5.69 12.54 3.83
CA VAL A 278 5.68 13.50 4.93
C VAL A 278 6.19 12.86 6.22
N THR A 279 5.79 11.62 6.48
CA THR A 279 6.23 10.88 7.67
C THR A 279 7.72 10.61 7.63
N GLU A 280 8.26 10.18 6.49
CA GLU A 280 9.70 9.99 6.29
C GLU A 280 10.50 11.28 6.49
N SER A 281 9.97 12.40 6.02
CA SER A 281 10.60 13.71 6.23
C SER A 281 10.67 14.08 7.71
N ILE A 282 9.60 13.87 8.48
CA ILE A 282 9.52 14.22 9.91
C ILE A 282 10.44 13.32 10.75
N PHE A 283 10.44 12.02 10.47
CA PHE A 283 11.26 11.03 11.17
C PHE A 283 12.67 10.87 10.58
N GLN A 284 13.04 11.70 9.59
CA GLN A 284 14.34 11.70 8.90
C GLN A 284 14.71 10.30 8.36
N LEU A 285 13.73 9.61 7.81
CA LEU A 285 13.91 8.33 7.14
C LEU A 285 14.26 8.58 5.68
N SER A 286 15.43 8.08 5.24
CA SER A 286 15.83 8.18 3.84
C SER A 286 15.09 7.16 2.96
N GLY A 287 13.77 7.14 3.07
CA GLY A 287 12.91 6.18 2.39
C GLY A 287 12.58 6.58 0.96
N TYR A 288 11.74 5.78 0.38
CA TYR A 288 11.26 5.84 -1.00
C TYR A 288 10.42 7.09 -1.30
N GLY A 289 9.53 7.47 -0.37
CA GLY A 289 8.68 8.65 -0.53
C GLY A 289 9.47 9.96 -0.50
N LEU A 290 10.37 10.11 0.47
CA LEU A 290 11.24 11.28 0.56
C LEU A 290 12.17 11.38 -0.64
N PHE A 291 12.71 10.26 -1.13
CA PHE A 291 13.51 10.21 -2.34
C PHE A 291 12.73 10.68 -3.57
N SER A 292 11.47 10.24 -3.72
CA SER A 292 10.59 10.70 -4.80
C SER A 292 10.41 12.22 -4.81
N ALA A 293 10.10 12.79 -3.64
CA ALA A 293 9.91 14.24 -3.51
C ALA A 293 11.19 15.02 -3.82
N GLN A 294 12.34 14.58 -3.31
CA GLN A 294 13.62 15.20 -3.57
C GLN A 294 14.03 15.12 -5.04
N SER A 295 13.81 13.96 -5.67
CA SER A 295 14.08 13.78 -7.12
C SER A 295 13.19 14.67 -7.97
N ALA A 296 11.91 14.82 -7.61
CA ALA A 296 11.00 15.72 -8.30
C ALA A 296 11.45 17.20 -8.19
N ILE A 297 11.90 17.64 -7.02
CA ILE A 297 12.41 19.00 -6.81
C ILE A 297 13.68 19.25 -7.65
N LYS A 298 14.54 18.23 -7.78
CA LYS A 298 15.77 18.29 -8.58
C LYS A 298 15.54 18.09 -10.08
N GLY A 299 14.32 17.81 -10.53
CA GLY A 299 14.03 17.50 -11.93
C GLY A 299 14.63 16.19 -12.42
N ASP A 300 14.91 15.25 -11.50
CA ASP A 300 15.49 13.93 -11.81
C ASP A 300 14.39 12.98 -12.33
N VAL A 301 14.06 13.13 -13.62
CA VAL A 301 12.96 12.39 -14.24
C VAL A 301 13.18 10.86 -14.19
N PRO A 302 14.36 10.29 -14.48
CA PRO A 302 14.58 8.85 -14.36
C PRO A 302 14.24 8.31 -12.96
N ALA A 303 14.69 9.00 -11.90
CA ALA A 303 14.41 8.60 -10.54
C ALA A 303 12.92 8.69 -10.21
N VAL A 304 12.23 9.76 -10.58
CA VAL A 304 10.77 9.93 -10.33
C VAL A 304 9.97 8.88 -11.08
N GLN A 305 10.32 8.61 -12.32
CA GLN A 305 9.64 7.60 -13.14
C GLN A 305 9.82 6.18 -12.58
N ALA A 306 11.03 5.83 -12.15
CA ALA A 306 11.30 4.54 -11.53
C ALA A 306 10.53 4.37 -10.22
N VAL A 307 10.42 5.42 -9.42
CA VAL A 307 9.57 5.46 -8.22
C VAL A 307 8.12 5.16 -8.57
N LEU A 308 7.57 5.78 -9.62
CA LEU A 308 6.21 5.52 -10.09
C LEU A 308 6.01 4.05 -10.49
N VAL A 309 6.94 3.48 -11.26
CA VAL A 309 6.88 2.06 -11.67
C VAL A 309 6.82 1.14 -10.47
N VAL A 310 7.74 1.32 -9.51
CA VAL A 310 7.80 0.49 -8.29
C VAL A 310 6.54 0.67 -7.45
N ALA A 311 6.02 1.91 -7.29
CA ALA A 311 4.77 2.15 -6.59
C ALA A 311 3.59 1.40 -7.22
N VAL A 312 3.44 1.47 -8.55
CA VAL A 312 2.38 0.77 -9.27
C VAL A 312 2.52 -0.75 -9.08
N ILE A 313 3.72 -1.31 -9.22
CA ILE A 313 3.95 -2.75 -9.00
C ILE A 313 3.55 -3.16 -7.58
N LEU A 314 4.00 -2.42 -6.56
CA LEU A 314 3.67 -2.71 -5.16
C LEU A 314 2.16 -2.66 -4.91
N VAL A 315 1.46 -1.65 -5.44
CA VAL A 315 0.01 -1.51 -5.32
C VAL A 315 -0.72 -2.65 -6.01
N VAL A 316 -0.30 -3.04 -7.21
CA VAL A 316 -0.89 -4.16 -7.95
C VAL A 316 -0.70 -5.47 -7.19
N VAL A 317 0.52 -5.77 -6.75
CA VAL A 317 0.83 -7.00 -5.99
C VAL A 317 0.00 -7.04 -4.69
N PHE A 318 -0.05 -5.93 -3.96
CA PHE A 318 -0.85 -5.86 -2.74
C PHE A 318 -2.34 -6.09 -2.99
N ASN A 319 -2.91 -5.45 -4.01
CA ASN A 319 -4.31 -5.65 -4.39
C ASN A 319 -4.60 -7.08 -4.85
N LEU A 320 -3.66 -7.74 -5.54
CA LEU A 320 -3.78 -9.15 -5.88
C LEU A 320 -3.88 -10.02 -4.62
N VAL A 321 -3.03 -9.75 -3.61
CA VAL A 321 -3.07 -10.46 -2.32
C VAL A 321 -4.41 -10.22 -1.61
N VAL A 322 -4.87 -8.97 -1.51
CA VAL A 322 -6.16 -8.63 -0.89
C VAL A 322 -7.31 -9.35 -1.58
N ASN A 323 -7.35 -9.32 -2.93
CA ASN A 323 -8.39 -10.00 -3.69
C ASN A 323 -8.33 -11.53 -3.56
N ALA A 324 -7.14 -12.12 -3.46
CA ALA A 324 -6.97 -13.54 -3.18
C ALA A 324 -7.53 -13.90 -1.79
N VAL A 325 -7.21 -13.11 -0.77
CA VAL A 325 -7.74 -13.28 0.59
C VAL A 325 -9.27 -13.17 0.61
N LEU A 326 -9.84 -12.15 -0.04
CA LEU A 326 -11.28 -11.99 -0.19
C LEU A 326 -11.90 -13.19 -0.91
N ALA A 327 -11.23 -13.70 -1.94
CA ALA A 327 -11.68 -14.86 -2.68
C ALA A 327 -11.71 -16.15 -1.84
N LEU A 328 -10.83 -16.29 -0.88
CA LEU A 328 -10.80 -17.44 0.04
C LEU A 328 -11.84 -17.33 1.15
N LEU A 329 -12.05 -16.13 1.68
CA LEU A 329 -12.91 -15.92 2.85
C LEU A 329 -14.40 -15.82 2.49
N ILE A 330 -14.74 -15.13 1.39
CA ILE A 330 -16.14 -14.86 1.04
C ILE A 330 -16.68 -15.96 0.09
N PRO A 331 -17.73 -16.70 0.48
CA PRO A 331 -18.37 -17.68 -0.37
C PRO A 331 -18.91 -17.08 -1.67
N ALA A 332 -18.83 -17.83 -2.77
CA ALA A 332 -19.23 -17.38 -4.11
C ALA A 332 -20.68 -16.87 -4.21
N SER A 333 -21.57 -17.37 -3.36
CA SER A 333 -23.00 -17.00 -3.32
C SER A 333 -23.27 -15.57 -2.79
N LYS A 334 -22.31 -14.94 -2.10
CA LYS A 334 -22.45 -13.56 -1.57
C LYS A 334 -21.64 -12.52 -2.34
N ARG A 335 -20.90 -12.92 -3.36
CA ARG A 335 -20.23 -12.00 -4.24
C ARG A 335 -21.24 -11.52 -5.25
N GLY A 336 -21.92 -10.43 -4.93
CA GLY A 336 -22.76 -9.74 -5.89
C GLY A 336 -22.01 -9.59 -7.20
N VAL A 337 -22.73 -9.83 -8.27
CA VAL A 337 -22.35 -9.79 -9.67
C VAL A 337 -21.66 -8.48 -10.03
#